data_3e10ac8301a7f376f6b0fc7bcb3d3497
#
_entry.id   3e10ac8301a7f376f6b0fc7bcb3d3497
#
_cell.length_a   1.000
_cell.length_b   1.000
_cell.length_c   1.000
_cell.angle_alpha   90.00
_cell.angle_beta   90.00
_cell.angle_gamma   90.00
#
_symmetry.space_group_name_H-M   'P 1'
#
loop_
_entity.id
_entity.type
_entity.pdbx_description
1 polymer ?
#
loop_
_entity_poly.entity_id
_entity_poly.type
_entity_poly.pdbx_seq_one_letter_code
_entity_poly.pdbx_strand_id
1 'polypeptide(L)'
;PVYPVYIDTNIMVGRGGKPLENGRFSNIAYLDCTAENGFIPPLPEQNVDIIYLCSPNNPTGTAMNKEQLRQWVDWANEHGSVILFDAAYEAFITESDIPHSIFELDGAKKCAIEFRSFSKTAGFTGVRCAYTIIPRELSRGGVSLNALWARRQATRFNGVSYITQRAAEAV
;
A
#
# COMPACT_ATOMS: atom_id res chain seq x y z
N PRO A 1 1.48 -4.54 -14.40
CA PRO A 1 0.64 -3.33 -14.40
C PRO A 1 0.32 -2.87 -12.97
N VAL A 2 0.10 -1.56 -12.79
CA VAL A 2 -0.08 -0.92 -11.49
C VAL A 2 -1.11 0.20 -11.58
N TYR A 3 -1.74 0.54 -10.46
CA TYR A 3 -2.59 1.72 -10.37
C TYR A 3 -1.72 3.00 -10.55
N PRO A 4 -1.96 3.83 -11.58
CA PRO A 4 -1.04 4.90 -11.98
C PRO A 4 -0.74 5.92 -10.87
N VAL A 5 -1.69 6.14 -9.96
CA VAL A 5 -1.56 7.12 -8.86
C VAL A 5 -0.37 6.84 -7.94
N TYR A 6 0.13 5.60 -7.84
CA TYR A 6 1.33 5.32 -7.06
C TYR A 6 2.56 6.04 -7.63
N ILE A 7 2.68 6.11 -8.94
CA ILE A 7 3.75 6.84 -9.63
C ILE A 7 3.51 8.34 -9.50
N ASP A 8 2.29 8.79 -9.83
CA ASP A 8 1.92 10.20 -9.85
C ASP A 8 2.15 10.90 -8.51
N THR A 9 1.80 10.24 -7.39
CA THR A 9 2.00 10.81 -6.05
C THR A 9 3.48 11.03 -5.72
N ASN A 10 4.37 10.16 -6.20
CA ASN A 10 5.82 10.33 -6.01
C ASN A 10 6.39 11.45 -6.89
N ILE A 11 5.87 11.60 -8.11
CA ILE A 11 6.25 12.72 -9.00
C ILE A 11 5.80 14.05 -8.39
N MET A 12 4.56 14.14 -7.92
CA MET A 12 3.99 15.35 -7.31
C MET A 12 4.77 15.86 -6.10
N VAL A 13 5.42 14.98 -5.35
CA VAL A 13 6.28 15.35 -4.20
C VAL A 13 7.75 15.45 -4.57
N GLY A 14 8.10 15.42 -5.86
CA GLY A 14 9.47 15.59 -6.36
C GLY A 14 10.38 14.38 -6.15
N ARG A 15 9.81 13.17 -5.98
CA ARG A 15 10.59 11.93 -5.75
C ARG A 15 10.72 11.04 -6.98
N GLY A 16 10.03 11.36 -8.07
CA GLY A 16 10.10 10.57 -9.30
C GLY A 16 11.45 10.61 -10.04
N GLY A 17 12.25 11.62 -9.80
CA GLY A 17 13.48 11.85 -10.57
C GLY A 17 13.19 12.46 -11.94
N LYS A 18 14.07 12.21 -12.92
CA LYS A 18 13.91 12.73 -14.29
C LYS A 18 13.04 11.79 -15.13
N PRO A 19 12.20 12.34 -16.03
CA PRO A 19 11.52 11.53 -17.01
C PRO A 19 12.55 10.93 -18.00
N LEU A 20 12.33 9.68 -18.38
CA LEU A 20 13.16 8.94 -19.34
C LEU A 20 12.42 8.80 -20.68
N GLU A 21 13.15 8.55 -21.77
CA GLU A 21 12.58 8.41 -23.12
C GLU A 21 11.54 7.29 -23.26
N ASN A 22 11.66 6.25 -22.43
CA ASN A 22 10.72 5.12 -22.38
C ASN A 22 9.45 5.39 -21.55
N GLY A 23 9.22 6.64 -21.09
CA GLY A 23 8.08 7.04 -20.27
C GLY A 23 8.18 6.66 -18.79
N ARG A 24 9.29 6.06 -18.36
CA ARG A 24 9.57 5.77 -16.93
C ARG A 24 10.27 6.96 -16.25
N PHE A 25 10.44 6.89 -14.94
CA PHE A 25 11.13 7.90 -14.14
C PHE A 25 12.37 7.32 -13.46
N SER A 26 13.46 8.10 -13.41
CA SER A 26 14.79 7.61 -13.02
C SER A 26 14.92 7.15 -11.56
N ASN A 27 14.07 7.66 -10.65
CA ASN A 27 14.08 7.30 -9.24
C ASN A 27 12.98 6.30 -8.86
N ILE A 28 12.35 5.67 -9.83
CA ILE A 28 11.31 4.66 -9.61
C ILE A 28 11.83 3.31 -10.12
N ALA A 29 11.91 2.35 -9.22
CA ALA A 29 12.16 0.95 -9.57
C ALA A 29 10.85 0.32 -10.04
N TYR A 30 10.84 -0.18 -11.28
CA TYR A 30 9.68 -0.84 -11.87
C TYR A 30 9.88 -2.35 -11.80
N LEU A 31 9.00 -3.02 -11.09
CA LEU A 31 8.99 -4.47 -10.96
C LEU A 31 7.91 -5.02 -11.86
N ASP A 32 8.31 -5.58 -12.98
CA ASP A 32 7.36 -5.97 -14.03
C ASP A 32 6.54 -7.20 -13.59
N CYS A 33 5.22 -7.07 -13.64
CA CYS A 33 4.26 -8.15 -13.40
C CYS A 33 3.77 -8.64 -14.77
N THR A 34 4.17 -9.83 -15.15
CA THR A 34 3.88 -10.44 -16.46
C THR A 34 3.14 -11.76 -16.30
N ALA A 35 2.63 -12.31 -17.38
CA ALA A 35 2.00 -13.62 -17.36
C ALA A 35 2.99 -14.73 -16.96
N GLU A 36 4.25 -14.59 -17.35
CA GLU A 36 5.32 -15.56 -17.08
C GLU A 36 5.63 -15.65 -15.58
N ASN A 37 5.50 -14.55 -14.81
CA ASN A 37 5.69 -14.56 -13.36
C ASN A 37 4.37 -14.60 -12.58
N GLY A 38 3.25 -14.96 -13.25
CA GLY A 38 1.94 -15.02 -12.63
C GLY A 38 1.43 -13.68 -12.10
N PHE A 39 1.92 -12.57 -12.66
CA PHE A 39 1.65 -11.19 -12.22
C PHE A 39 2.08 -10.90 -10.76
N ILE A 40 2.98 -11.70 -10.21
CA ILE A 40 3.59 -11.46 -8.89
C ILE A 40 4.95 -10.76 -9.11
N PRO A 41 5.16 -9.56 -8.56
CA PRO A 41 6.41 -8.84 -8.77
C PRO A 41 7.58 -9.54 -8.08
N PRO A 42 8.79 -9.56 -8.70
CA PRO A 42 10.00 -10.02 -8.04
C PRO A 42 10.43 -9.03 -6.94
N LEU A 43 11.24 -9.47 -6.00
CA LEU A 43 11.87 -8.58 -5.03
C LEU A 43 12.83 -7.59 -5.75
N PRO A 44 13.00 -6.35 -5.22
CA PRO A 44 13.91 -5.38 -5.83
C PRO A 44 15.37 -5.85 -5.76
N GLU A 45 16.13 -5.61 -6.83
CA GLU A 45 17.59 -5.85 -6.86
C GLU A 45 18.38 -4.71 -6.19
N GLN A 46 17.76 -3.57 -5.96
CA GLN A 46 18.35 -2.38 -5.36
C GLN A 46 17.57 -1.92 -4.14
N ASN A 47 18.23 -1.22 -3.23
CA ASN A 47 17.55 -0.63 -2.09
C ASN A 47 16.53 0.42 -2.54
N VAL A 48 15.35 0.37 -1.98
CA VAL A 48 14.26 1.33 -2.19
C VAL A 48 13.69 1.78 -0.84
N ASP A 49 13.29 3.03 -0.72
CA ASP A 49 12.72 3.55 0.53
C ASP A 49 11.27 3.12 0.72
N ILE A 50 10.51 3.07 -0.39
CA ILE A 50 9.07 2.81 -0.40
C ILE A 50 8.74 1.74 -1.42
N ILE A 51 7.88 0.80 -1.04
CA ILE A 51 7.38 -0.28 -1.87
C ILE A 51 5.85 -0.16 -1.92
N TYR A 52 5.27 -0.12 -3.12
CA TYR A 52 3.82 -0.22 -3.30
C TYR A 52 3.44 -1.65 -3.65
N LEU A 53 2.58 -2.25 -2.83
CA LEU A 53 1.95 -3.54 -3.10
C LEU A 53 0.44 -3.38 -3.05
N CYS A 54 -0.25 -3.93 -4.04
CA CYS A 54 -1.71 -3.99 -4.08
C CYS A 54 -2.14 -5.47 -4.15
N SER A 55 -2.89 -5.92 -3.15
CA SER A 55 -3.36 -7.31 -3.10
C SER A 55 -4.75 -7.38 -2.47
N PRO A 56 -5.77 -7.80 -3.25
CA PRO A 56 -5.77 -8.09 -4.70
C PRO A 56 -5.36 -6.88 -5.56
N ASN A 57 -4.62 -7.14 -6.65
CA ASN A 57 -4.03 -6.08 -7.47
C ASN A 57 -5.04 -5.44 -8.44
N ASN A 58 -4.95 -4.15 -8.60
CA ASN A 58 -5.57 -3.40 -9.69
C ASN A 58 -4.50 -3.11 -10.77
N PRO A 59 -4.61 -3.62 -12.02
CA PRO A 59 -5.83 -4.13 -12.68
C PRO A 59 -5.92 -5.66 -12.82
N THR A 60 -4.94 -6.44 -12.35
CA THR A 60 -4.85 -7.88 -12.70
C THR A 60 -5.79 -8.78 -11.91
N GLY A 61 -6.25 -8.34 -10.74
CA GLY A 61 -7.01 -9.17 -9.81
C GLY A 61 -6.17 -10.21 -9.05
N THR A 62 -4.88 -10.30 -9.34
CA THR A 62 -3.98 -11.26 -8.69
C THR A 62 -3.80 -10.91 -7.20
N ALA A 63 -3.89 -11.91 -6.34
CA ALA A 63 -3.62 -11.76 -4.91
C ALA A 63 -2.37 -12.56 -4.52
N MET A 64 -1.60 -12.03 -3.58
CA MET A 64 -0.41 -12.70 -3.04
C MET A 64 -0.80 -13.56 -1.84
N ASN A 65 -0.30 -14.80 -1.82
CA ASN A 65 -0.47 -15.67 -0.69
C ASN A 65 0.45 -15.27 0.48
N LYS A 66 0.27 -15.96 1.62
CA LYS A 66 1.00 -15.64 2.86
C LYS A 66 2.52 -15.77 2.72
N GLU A 67 2.99 -16.75 1.96
CA GLU A 67 4.44 -16.97 1.74
C GLU A 67 5.04 -15.87 0.86
N GLN A 68 4.35 -15.49 -0.21
CA GLN A 68 4.77 -14.41 -1.09
C GLN A 68 4.84 -13.07 -0.35
N LEU A 69 3.82 -12.74 0.44
CA LEU A 69 3.83 -11.51 1.25
C LEU A 69 4.91 -11.57 2.34
N ARG A 70 5.23 -12.75 2.89
CA ARG A 70 6.31 -12.94 3.87
C ARG A 70 7.64 -12.46 3.31
N GLN A 71 7.98 -12.84 2.08
CA GLN A 71 9.23 -12.43 1.43
C GLN A 71 9.36 -10.90 1.36
N TRP A 72 8.26 -10.19 1.07
CA TRP A 72 8.24 -8.73 1.05
C TRP A 72 8.44 -8.11 2.44
N VAL A 73 7.79 -8.67 3.46
CA VAL A 73 7.93 -8.20 4.85
C VAL A 73 9.35 -8.39 5.35
N ASP A 74 9.93 -9.56 5.09
CA ASP A 74 11.30 -9.87 5.49
C ASP A 74 12.30 -8.96 4.77
N TRP A 75 12.16 -8.82 3.45
CA TRP A 75 13.01 -7.93 2.65
C TRP A 75 12.91 -6.47 3.12
N ALA A 76 11.71 -5.98 3.35
CA ALA A 76 11.50 -4.59 3.80
C ALA A 76 12.10 -4.32 5.20
N ASN A 77 12.03 -5.29 6.11
CA ASN A 77 12.65 -5.19 7.42
C ASN A 77 14.17 -5.19 7.32
N GLU A 78 14.75 -6.05 6.48
CA GLU A 78 16.19 -6.14 6.27
C GLU A 78 16.78 -4.85 5.67
N HIS A 79 16.09 -4.26 4.68
CA HIS A 79 16.55 -3.09 3.94
C HIS A 79 16.06 -1.75 4.50
N GLY A 80 15.24 -1.77 5.55
CA GLY A 80 14.69 -0.56 6.15
C GLY A 80 13.62 0.14 5.30
N SER A 81 13.04 -0.55 4.33
CA SER A 81 11.99 -0.03 3.45
C SER A 81 10.63 0.05 4.15
N VAL A 82 9.72 0.87 3.60
CA VAL A 82 8.32 0.94 4.05
C VAL A 82 7.41 0.41 2.95
N ILE A 83 6.63 -0.61 3.27
CA ILE A 83 5.60 -1.14 2.38
C ILE A 83 4.33 -0.28 2.53
N LEU A 84 3.83 0.25 1.43
CA LEU A 84 2.52 0.85 1.30
C LEU A 84 1.59 -0.22 0.70
N PHE A 85 0.85 -0.90 1.57
CA PHE A 85 0.00 -2.03 1.22
C PHE A 85 -1.42 -1.56 0.93
N ASP A 86 -1.82 -1.63 -0.34
CA ASP A 86 -3.18 -1.26 -0.77
C ASP A 86 -4.09 -2.50 -0.73
N ALA A 87 -4.98 -2.52 0.26
CA ALA A 87 -5.96 -3.57 0.50
C ALA A 87 -7.39 -3.13 0.11
N ALA A 88 -7.52 -2.23 -0.88
CA ALA A 88 -8.84 -1.70 -1.28
C ALA A 88 -9.81 -2.78 -1.80
N TYR A 89 -9.30 -3.93 -2.22
CA TYR A 89 -10.09 -5.04 -2.77
C TYR A 89 -10.12 -6.28 -1.86
N GLU A 90 -9.65 -6.19 -0.62
CA GLU A 90 -9.52 -7.33 0.29
C GLU A 90 -10.84 -8.06 0.57
N ALA A 91 -11.96 -7.35 0.57
CA ALA A 91 -13.29 -7.93 0.78
C ALA A 91 -13.73 -8.91 -0.33
N PHE A 92 -13.04 -8.94 -1.46
CA PHE A 92 -13.29 -9.87 -2.56
C PHE A 92 -12.43 -11.13 -2.51
N ILE A 93 -11.55 -11.26 -1.52
CA ILE A 93 -10.78 -12.49 -1.27
C ILE A 93 -11.74 -13.56 -0.74
N THR A 94 -11.73 -14.72 -1.40
CA THR A 94 -12.55 -15.90 -1.02
C THR A 94 -11.69 -17.08 -0.61
N GLU A 95 -10.42 -17.07 -0.95
CA GLU A 95 -9.44 -18.11 -0.68
C GLU A 95 -8.89 -17.98 0.73
N SER A 96 -8.87 -19.06 1.48
CA SER A 96 -8.47 -19.07 2.89
C SER A 96 -6.97 -18.89 3.14
N ASP A 97 -6.13 -19.08 2.13
CA ASP A 97 -4.67 -18.94 2.19
C ASP A 97 -4.17 -17.55 1.76
N ILE A 98 -5.08 -16.69 1.29
CA ILE A 98 -4.79 -15.31 0.92
C ILE A 98 -5.06 -14.38 2.12
N PRO A 99 -4.06 -13.68 2.65
CA PRO A 99 -4.26 -12.75 3.77
C PRO A 99 -5.15 -11.56 3.38
N HIS A 100 -6.09 -11.21 4.24
CA HIS A 100 -6.90 -9.98 4.12
C HIS A 100 -6.15 -8.73 4.60
N SER A 101 -5.07 -8.92 5.36
CA SER A 101 -4.23 -7.85 5.89
C SER A 101 -2.77 -8.25 5.89
N ILE A 102 -1.88 -7.30 5.54
CA ILE A 102 -0.44 -7.54 5.68
C ILE A 102 -0.06 -7.76 7.15
N PHE A 103 -0.86 -7.26 8.10
CA PHE A 103 -0.61 -7.43 9.53
C PHE A 103 -0.92 -8.82 10.08
N GLU A 104 -1.40 -9.74 9.26
CA GLU A 104 -1.43 -11.17 9.57
C GLU A 104 -0.03 -11.80 9.55
N LEU A 105 0.96 -11.08 9.01
CA LEU A 105 2.35 -11.53 8.98
C LEU A 105 3.15 -10.90 10.13
N ASP A 106 3.91 -11.74 10.83
CA ASP A 106 4.85 -11.28 11.85
C ASP A 106 5.91 -10.36 11.21
N GLY A 107 6.24 -9.26 11.91
CA GLY A 107 7.19 -8.27 11.43
C GLY A 107 6.57 -7.15 10.59
N ALA A 108 5.38 -7.33 10.00
CA ALA A 108 4.76 -6.33 9.14
C ALA A 108 4.49 -4.98 9.85
N LYS A 109 4.18 -5.00 11.15
CA LYS A 109 3.98 -3.77 11.94
C LYS A 109 5.22 -2.88 12.02
N LYS A 110 6.41 -3.41 11.73
CA LYS A 110 7.67 -2.65 11.74
C LYS A 110 8.01 -2.04 10.36
N CYS A 111 7.35 -2.48 9.30
CA CYS A 111 7.70 -2.07 7.94
C CYS A 111 6.51 -1.72 7.03
N ALA A 112 5.25 -1.85 7.48
CA ALA A 112 4.11 -1.64 6.59
C ALA A 112 3.12 -0.57 7.09
N ILE A 113 2.51 0.11 6.12
CA ILE A 113 1.32 0.96 6.24
C ILE A 113 0.25 0.33 5.36
N GLU A 114 -0.97 0.13 5.89
CA GLU A 114 -2.06 -0.47 5.14
C GLU A 114 -3.16 0.55 4.83
N PHE A 115 -3.67 0.50 3.60
CA PHE A 115 -4.78 1.33 3.13
C PHE A 115 -6.02 0.49 2.91
N ARG A 116 -7.14 0.94 3.45
CA ARG A 116 -8.47 0.35 3.31
C ARG A 116 -9.45 1.34 2.70
N SER A 117 -10.36 0.85 1.88
CA SER A 117 -11.30 1.72 1.17
C SER A 117 -12.70 1.15 1.15
N PHE A 118 -13.68 1.96 1.51
CA PHE A 118 -15.10 1.64 1.35
C PHE A 118 -15.64 1.89 -0.08
N SER A 119 -14.78 2.44 -0.96
CA SER A 119 -15.17 2.71 -2.35
C SER A 119 -15.64 1.47 -3.09
N LYS A 120 -15.07 0.30 -2.78
CA LYS A 120 -15.39 -0.98 -3.43
C LYS A 120 -16.36 -1.79 -2.59
N THR A 121 -16.03 -2.06 -1.34
CA THR A 121 -16.82 -2.88 -0.42
C THR A 121 -18.23 -2.35 -0.20
N ALA A 122 -18.38 -1.04 0.02
CA ALA A 122 -19.67 -0.38 0.30
C ALA A 122 -20.25 0.37 -0.89
N GLY A 123 -19.60 0.37 -2.05
CA GLY A 123 -19.99 1.20 -3.19
C GLY A 123 -19.81 2.70 -2.94
N PHE A 124 -18.95 3.10 -2.00
CA PHE A 124 -18.76 4.49 -1.55
C PHE A 124 -17.81 5.31 -2.43
N THR A 125 -17.68 4.96 -3.70
CA THR A 125 -16.77 5.70 -4.62
C THR A 125 -17.05 7.20 -4.63
N GLY A 126 -18.30 7.61 -4.63
CA GLY A 126 -18.73 9.02 -4.57
C GLY A 126 -18.77 9.60 -3.15
N VAL A 127 -18.87 8.76 -2.12
CA VAL A 127 -18.96 9.18 -0.70
C VAL A 127 -17.60 9.53 -0.11
N ARG A 128 -16.51 8.98 -0.65
CA ARG A 128 -15.10 9.25 -0.28
C ARG A 128 -14.76 8.84 1.15
N CYS A 129 -14.85 7.53 1.46
CA CYS A 129 -14.48 6.98 2.75
C CYS A 129 -13.36 5.95 2.63
N ALA A 130 -12.30 6.16 3.37
CA ALA A 130 -11.15 5.26 3.46
C ALA A 130 -10.46 5.44 4.81
N TYR A 131 -9.61 4.50 5.20
CA TYR A 131 -8.77 4.65 6.38
C TYR A 131 -7.37 4.07 6.14
N THR A 132 -6.42 4.55 6.94
CA THR A 132 -5.02 4.14 6.88
C THR A 132 -4.61 3.60 8.24
N ILE A 133 -3.96 2.45 8.25
CA ILE A 133 -3.43 1.82 9.45
C ILE A 133 -1.92 2.02 9.47
N ILE A 134 -1.44 2.76 10.45
CA ILE A 134 -0.01 2.99 10.68
C ILE A 134 0.34 2.49 12.08
N PRO A 135 1.02 1.35 12.21
CA PRO A 135 1.40 0.80 13.51
C PRO A 135 2.29 1.76 14.31
N ARG A 136 2.18 1.72 15.63
CA ARG A 136 3.04 2.53 16.53
C ARG A 136 4.49 2.07 16.51
N GLU A 137 4.70 0.80 16.18
CA GLU A 137 6.01 0.16 16.05
C GLU A 137 6.79 0.66 14.83
N LEU A 138 6.08 1.24 13.82
CA LEU A 138 6.71 1.70 12.59
C LEU A 138 7.46 3.01 12.81
N SER A 139 8.78 2.93 12.72
CA SER A 139 9.68 4.10 12.84
C SER A 139 10.79 4.04 11.78
N ARG A 140 11.29 5.20 11.38
CA ARG A 140 12.47 5.34 10.51
C ARG A 140 13.33 6.48 11.00
N GLY A 141 14.66 6.23 11.06
CA GLY A 141 15.61 7.22 11.59
C GLY A 141 15.28 7.71 13.02
N GLY A 142 14.71 6.85 13.86
CA GLY A 142 14.29 7.20 15.22
C GLY A 142 12.98 8.00 15.30
N VAL A 143 12.29 8.22 14.16
CA VAL A 143 11.03 9.00 14.11
C VAL A 143 9.83 8.07 13.91
N SER A 144 8.80 8.20 14.74
CA SER A 144 7.54 7.47 14.62
C SER A 144 6.73 7.96 13.42
N LEU A 145 6.48 7.08 12.44
CA LEU A 145 5.63 7.42 11.29
C LEU A 145 4.16 7.57 11.70
N ASN A 146 3.71 6.84 12.73
CA ASN A 146 2.37 7.01 13.29
C ASN A 146 2.16 8.42 13.86
N ALA A 147 3.12 8.93 14.63
CA ALA A 147 3.04 10.29 15.19
C ALA A 147 3.08 11.37 14.10
N LEU A 148 3.92 11.20 13.08
CA LEU A 148 3.99 12.12 11.94
C LEU A 148 2.67 12.15 11.17
N TRP A 149 2.09 10.98 10.91
CA TRP A 149 0.81 10.86 10.22
C TRP A 149 -0.32 11.50 11.02
N ALA A 150 -0.42 11.21 12.32
CA ALA A 150 -1.43 11.79 13.20
C ALA A 150 -1.41 13.32 13.16
N ARG A 151 -0.21 13.92 13.25
CA ARG A 151 -0.03 15.38 13.16
C ARG A 151 -0.44 15.91 11.77
N ARG A 152 0.00 15.26 10.70
CA ARG A 152 -0.36 15.65 9.33
C ARG A 152 -1.87 15.60 9.12
N GLN A 153 -2.52 14.52 9.55
CA GLN A 153 -3.95 14.28 9.36
C GLN A 153 -4.76 15.35 10.14
N ALA A 154 -4.43 15.58 11.39
CA ALA A 154 -5.08 16.61 12.21
C ALA A 154 -4.91 18.04 11.65
N THR A 155 -3.82 18.30 10.92
CA THR A 155 -3.58 19.62 10.32
C THR A 155 -4.33 19.82 9.02
N ARG A 156 -4.49 18.76 8.20
CA ARG A 156 -4.95 18.88 6.81
C ARG A 156 -6.40 18.49 6.58
N PHE A 157 -6.94 17.56 7.36
CA PHE A 157 -8.19 16.94 6.99
C PHE A 157 -9.18 16.72 8.14
N ASN A 158 -8.73 16.32 9.33
CA ASN A 158 -9.56 15.94 10.50
C ASN A 158 -10.47 14.72 10.35
N GLY A 159 -10.66 14.19 9.16
CA GLY A 159 -11.46 13.00 8.88
C GLY A 159 -12.71 13.26 8.03
N VAL A 160 -13.39 12.19 7.64
CA VAL A 160 -14.65 12.25 6.88
C VAL A 160 -15.82 12.64 7.78
N SER A 161 -16.92 13.09 7.20
CA SER A 161 -18.12 13.51 7.96
C SER A 161 -18.62 12.38 8.88
N TYR A 162 -19.21 12.75 10.02
CA TYR A 162 -19.77 11.80 10.98
C TYR A 162 -20.83 10.89 10.34
N ILE A 163 -21.69 11.44 9.47
CA ILE A 163 -22.72 10.68 8.74
C ILE A 163 -22.07 9.59 7.89
N THR A 164 -20.99 9.92 7.17
CA THR A 164 -20.24 8.96 6.35
C THR A 164 -19.60 7.87 7.22
N GLN A 165 -19.05 8.23 8.39
CA GLN A 165 -18.48 7.26 9.33
C GLN A 165 -19.53 6.28 9.83
N ARG A 166 -20.72 6.76 10.22
CA ARG A 166 -21.83 5.90 10.66
C ARG A 166 -22.35 4.99 9.55
N ALA A 167 -22.39 5.49 8.32
CA ALA A 167 -22.76 4.66 7.17
C ALA A 167 -21.70 3.57 6.89
N ALA A 168 -20.42 3.90 7.04
CA ALA A 168 -19.32 2.94 6.88
C ALA A 168 -19.29 1.87 7.98
N GLU A 169 -19.72 2.20 9.19
CA GLU A 169 -19.86 1.26 10.31
C GLU A 169 -20.99 0.24 10.11
N ALA A 170 -21.99 0.59 9.31
CA ALA A 170 -23.15 -0.26 9.05
C ALA A 170 -22.95 -1.25 7.89
N VAL A 171 -21.82 -1.20 7.17
CA VAL A 171 -21.46 -2.09 6.06
C VAL A 171 -20.57 -3.22 6.55
#